data_bfbd2b3d14098ca78ebfb65272c5a8d9
#
_entry.id   bfbd2b3d14098ca78ebfb65272c5a8d9
#
_cell.length_a   1.000
_cell.length_b   1.000
_cell.length_c   1.000
_cell.angle_alpha   90.00
_cell.angle_beta   90.00
_cell.angle_gamma   90.00
#
_symmetry.space_group_name_H-M   'P 1'
#
loop_
_entity.id
_entity.type
_entity.pdbx_description
1 polymer ?
#
loop_
_entity_poly.entity_id
_entity_poly.type
_entity_poly.pdbx_seq_one_letter_code
_entity_poly.pdbx_strand_id
1 'polypeptide(L)' 'MSTTHWHEAARMIQLTRIDGTVFYLNPDLIELLEATHDTHVTLTNGHRYVCAERPDAIVERIADFRRMAIGAIKRTA' A
#
# COMPACT_ATOMS: atom_id res chain seq x y z
N MET A 1 21.90 -1.46 -12.47
CA MET A 1 20.94 -1.78 -11.77
C MET A 1 20.77 -0.96 -10.59
N SER A 2 19.78 -0.34 -10.53
CA SER A 2 19.60 0.71 -9.59
C SER A 2 19.06 0.20 -8.27
N THR A 3 19.74 0.50 -7.18
CA THR A 3 19.23 0.19 -5.86
C THR A 3 18.14 1.15 -5.46
N THR A 4 17.94 2.20 -6.25
CA THR A 4 16.92 3.18 -5.96
C THR A 4 15.52 2.57 -5.93
N HIS A 5 15.29 1.57 -6.77
CA HIS A 5 14.00 0.89 -6.81
C HIS A 5 13.67 0.24 -5.49
N TRP A 6 14.66 -0.33 -4.81
CA TRP A 6 14.41 -1.00 -3.55
C TRP A 6 14.05 -0.01 -2.46
N HIS A 7 14.68 1.16 -2.46
CA HIS A 7 14.34 2.19 -1.49
C HIS A 7 12.90 2.67 -1.67
N GLU A 8 12.50 2.85 -2.92
CA GLU A 8 11.14 3.29 -3.19
C GLU A 8 10.13 2.22 -2.84
N ALA A 9 10.45 0.96 -3.14
CA ALA A 9 9.54 -0.13 -2.82
C ALA A 9 9.36 -0.28 -1.32
N ALA A 10 10.36 0.09 -0.52
CA ALA A 10 10.25 0.01 0.92
C ALA A 10 9.25 1.01 1.49
N ARG A 11 8.83 1.99 0.70
CA ARG A 11 7.83 2.97 1.12
C ARG A 11 6.45 2.62 0.61
N MET A 12 6.27 1.43 0.08
CA MET A 12 5.04 1.05 -0.58
C MET A 12 4.51 -0.23 0.01
N ILE A 13 3.22 -0.42 -0.15
CA ILE A 13 2.59 -1.69 0.18
C ILE A 13 2.29 -2.42 -1.11
N GLN A 14 2.27 -3.74 -1.03
CA GLN A 14 1.99 -4.57 -2.19
C GLN A 14 0.50 -4.91 -2.21
N LEU A 15 -0.12 -4.69 -3.35
CA LEU A 15 -1.52 -5.03 -3.55
C LEU A 15 -1.67 -5.80 -4.85
N THR A 16 -2.83 -6.42 -5.03
CA THR A 16 -3.12 -7.24 -6.20
C THR A 16 -4.38 -6.72 -6.86
N ARG A 17 -4.32 -6.46 -8.16
CA ARG A 17 -5.51 -6.09 -8.90
C ARG A 17 -6.40 -7.31 -9.06
N ILE A 18 -7.66 -7.09 -9.36
CA ILE A 18 -8.59 -8.21 -9.51
C ILE A 18 -8.22 -9.15 -10.64
N ASP A 19 -7.42 -8.68 -11.60
CA ASP A 19 -6.95 -9.54 -12.69
C ASP A 19 -5.72 -10.35 -12.31
N GLY A 20 -5.24 -10.21 -11.06
CA GLY A 20 -4.11 -10.98 -10.57
C GLY A 20 -2.76 -10.29 -10.66
N THR A 21 -2.69 -9.14 -11.31
CA THR A 21 -1.41 -8.44 -11.40
C THR A 21 -1.07 -7.75 -10.09
N VAL A 22 0.19 -7.83 -9.71
CA VAL A 22 0.69 -7.24 -8.49
C VAL A 22 1.18 -5.83 -8.77
N PHE A 23 0.90 -4.91 -7.84
CA PHE A 23 1.43 -3.57 -7.95
C PHE A 23 1.77 -3.05 -6.56
N TYR A 24 2.53 -1.96 -6.54
CA TYR A 24 2.97 -1.34 -5.29
C TYR A 24 2.42 0.06 -5.22
N LEU A 25 2.02 0.46 -4.02
CA LEU A 25 1.31 1.70 -3.82
C LEU A 25 1.82 2.38 -2.55
N ASN A 26 2.04 3.68 -2.63
CA ASN A 26 2.36 4.48 -1.45
C ASN A 26 1.09 4.62 -0.61
N PRO A 27 1.04 4.04 0.58
CA PRO A 27 -0.19 4.07 1.37
C PRO A 27 -0.58 5.47 1.83
N ASP A 28 0.37 6.41 1.86
CA ASP A 28 0.05 7.78 2.25
C ASP A 28 -0.80 8.50 1.22
N LEU A 29 -0.89 7.96 0.01
CA LEU A 29 -1.73 8.53 -1.03
C LEU A 29 -3.15 8.00 -1.02
N ILE A 30 -3.45 7.05 -0.15
CA ILE A 30 -4.79 6.48 -0.09
C ILE A 30 -5.70 7.44 0.64
N GLU A 31 -6.78 7.81 -0.01
CA GLU A 31 -7.79 8.65 0.60
C GLU A 31 -8.94 7.82 1.14
N LEU A 32 -9.32 6.78 0.41
CA LEU A 32 -10.56 6.10 0.71
C LEU A 32 -10.47 4.63 0.33
N LEU A 33 -10.95 3.76 1.22
CA LEU A 33 -11.13 2.35 0.95
C LEU A 33 -12.62 2.06 1.01
N GLU A 34 -13.13 1.40 -0.02
CA GLU A 34 -14.53 1.02 -0.05
C GLU A 34 -14.66 -0.46 -0.38
N ALA A 35 -15.61 -1.11 0.29
CA ALA A 35 -15.86 -2.52 0.06
C ALA A 35 -17.29 -2.68 -0.39
N THR A 36 -17.48 -2.94 -1.68
CA THR A 36 -18.78 -3.33 -2.21
C THR A 36 -18.66 -4.80 -2.57
N HIS A 37 -18.68 -5.13 -3.87
CA HIS A 37 -18.34 -6.48 -4.30
C HIS A 37 -16.84 -6.68 -4.22
N ASP A 38 -16.11 -5.66 -4.65
CA ASP A 38 -14.66 -5.68 -4.64
C ASP A 38 -14.16 -4.55 -3.76
N THR A 39 -12.86 -4.56 -3.49
CA THR A 39 -12.24 -3.50 -2.72
C THR A 39 -11.78 -2.39 -3.65
N HIS A 40 -12.26 -1.19 -3.42
CA HIS A 40 -11.87 -0.03 -4.21
C HIS A 40 -10.96 0.86 -3.39
N VAL A 41 -9.80 1.17 -3.96
CA VAL A 41 -8.80 2.03 -3.33
C VAL A 41 -8.75 3.31 -4.14
N THR A 42 -9.10 4.44 -3.51
CA THR A 42 -9.08 5.73 -4.17
C THR A 42 -7.93 6.54 -3.60
N LEU A 43 -7.12 7.10 -4.48
CA LEU A 43 -5.98 7.91 -4.09
C LEU A 43 -6.35 9.39 -4.08
N THR A 44 -5.51 10.17 -3.40
CA THR A 44 -5.75 11.61 -3.28
C THR A 44 -5.72 12.33 -4.62
N ASN A 45 -5.07 11.75 -5.63
CA ASN A 45 -5.05 12.33 -6.97
C ASN A 45 -6.25 11.93 -7.82
N GLY A 46 -7.19 11.17 -7.25
CA GLY A 46 -8.39 10.76 -7.95
C GLY A 46 -8.29 9.42 -8.63
N HIS A 47 -7.11 8.83 -8.70
CA HIS A 47 -6.98 7.50 -9.28
C HIS A 47 -7.65 6.47 -8.40
N ARG A 48 -8.25 5.46 -9.04
CA ARG A 48 -8.95 4.41 -8.32
C ARG A 48 -8.48 3.05 -8.82
N TYR A 49 -8.22 2.15 -7.88
CA TYR A 49 -7.83 0.79 -8.20
C TYR A 49 -8.80 -0.19 -7.60
N VAL A 50 -9.05 -1.29 -8.30
CA VAL A 50 -9.90 -2.36 -7.80
C VAL A 50 -8.99 -3.52 -7.43
N CYS A 51 -9.02 -3.89 -6.16
CA CYS A 51 -8.06 -4.83 -5.60
C CYS A 51 -8.74 -6.12 -5.15
N ALA A 52 -7.96 -7.19 -5.19
CA ALA A 52 -8.43 -8.49 -4.75
C ALA A 52 -8.41 -8.63 -3.24
N GLU A 53 -7.55 -7.88 -2.56
CA GLU A 53 -7.46 -7.96 -1.10
C GLU A 53 -8.70 -7.38 -0.45
N ARG A 54 -9.07 -7.94 0.70
CA ARG A 54 -10.14 -7.37 1.50
C ARG A 54 -9.65 -6.08 2.16
N PRO A 55 -10.57 -5.16 2.47
CA PRO A 55 -10.14 -3.90 3.09
C PRO A 55 -9.36 -4.08 4.37
N ASP A 56 -9.75 -5.05 5.20
CA ASP A 56 -9.05 -5.28 6.46
C ASP A 56 -7.61 -5.76 6.21
N ALA A 57 -7.38 -6.53 5.14
CA ALA A 57 -6.03 -6.96 4.80
C ALA A 57 -5.18 -5.77 4.38
N ILE A 58 -5.77 -4.83 3.65
CA ILE A 58 -5.04 -3.64 3.23
C ILE A 58 -4.70 -2.78 4.44
N VAL A 59 -5.65 -2.60 5.36
CA VAL A 59 -5.41 -1.84 6.58
C VAL A 59 -4.27 -2.46 7.37
N GLU A 60 -4.22 -3.80 7.43
CA GLU A 60 -3.13 -4.46 8.13
C GLU A 60 -1.79 -4.22 7.47
N ARG A 61 -1.74 -4.23 6.15
CA ARG A 61 -0.50 -3.96 5.44
C ARG A 61 -0.02 -2.54 5.70
N ILE A 62 -0.94 -1.60 5.76
CA ILE A 62 -0.58 -0.22 6.07
C ILE A 62 -0.05 -0.13 7.49
N ALA A 63 -0.69 -0.81 8.44
CA ALA A 63 -0.25 -0.79 9.83
C ALA A 63 1.13 -1.40 9.97
N ASP A 64 1.39 -2.52 9.28
CA ASP A 64 2.70 -3.14 9.30
C ASP A 64 3.76 -2.21 8.74
N PHE A 65 3.43 -1.56 7.62
CA PHE A 65 4.34 -0.63 6.98
C PHE A 65 4.72 0.49 7.95
N ARG A 66 3.75 1.04 8.66
CA ARG A 66 4.00 2.14 9.58
C ARG A 66 4.78 1.70 10.80
N ARG A 67 4.53 0.49 11.29
CA ARG A 67 5.30 -0.05 12.40
C ARG A 67 6.75 -0.23 12.02
N MET A 68 7.02 -0.71 10.83
CA MET A 68 8.38 -0.87 10.35
C MET A 68 9.10 0.45 10.22
N ALA A 69 8.41 1.47 9.72
CA ALA A 69 9.00 2.79 9.58
C ALA A 69 9.35 3.38 10.93
N ILE A 70 8.46 3.25 11.91
CA ILE A 70 8.71 3.75 13.26
C ILE A 70 9.86 3.00 13.89
N GLY A 71 9.91 1.69 13.70
CA GLY A 71 10.99 0.87 14.23
C GLY A 71 12.34 1.29 13.67
N ALA A 72 12.39 1.59 12.37
CA ALA A 72 13.62 2.03 11.75
C ALA A 72 14.06 3.38 12.32
N ILE A 73 13.13 4.28 12.52
CA ILE A 73 13.45 5.58 13.13
C ILE A 73 14.01 5.41 14.53
N LYS A 74 13.40 4.55 15.31
CA LYS A 74 13.88 4.32 16.68
C LYS A 74 15.28 3.73 16.69
N ARG A 75 15.58 2.89 15.72
CA ARG A 75 16.91 2.29 15.66
C ARG A 75 17.98 3.31 15.38
N THR A 76 17.67 4.29 14.56
CA THR A 76 18.66 5.29 14.21
C THR A 76 18.84 6.32 15.30
N ALA A 77 17.90 6.42 16.18
CA ALA A 77 18.02 7.33 17.31
C ALA A 77 18.93 6.74 18.37
#